data_500ba0328004d99972774568195a9b6d
#
_entry.id   500ba0328004d99972774568195a9b6d
#
_cell.length_a   1.000
_cell.length_b   1.000
_cell.length_c   1.000
_cell.angle_alpha   90.00
_cell.angle_beta   90.00
_cell.angle_gamma   90.00
#
_symmetry.space_group_name_H-M   'P 1'
#
loop_
_entity.id
_entity.type
_entity.pdbx_description
1 polymer ?
#
loop_
_entity_poly.entity_id
_entity_poly.type
_entity_poly.pdbx_seq_one_letter_code
_entity_poly.pdbx_strand_id
1 'polypeptide(L)'
;EAYWPGPLTMIFPKSDIVPYGTTGGLDTVAIRMPSDPIANRMIALAGIPIAAPSANTSGRPSPTTAEHVYQDMNGKIEMILDGGAVGIGVESTIVDVSGPVPMLLRPGAITIEMLRETVGQVEIDPAIQGPMAANVKPKAPGMKYRHYAPKAELVLVEEKNPETKEVISDRVIEEINLLAKSRLDQGQK
;
A
#
# COMPACT_ATOMS: atom_id res chain seq x y z
N GLU A 1 -16.85 -5.25 -8.37
CA GLU A 1 -17.92 -5.27 -7.33
C GLU A 1 -17.51 -6.09 -6.09
N ALA A 2 -16.73 -7.18 -6.22
CA ALA A 2 -16.38 -8.03 -5.07
C ALA A 2 -15.59 -7.28 -3.96
N TYR A 3 -14.73 -6.33 -4.34
CA TYR A 3 -13.82 -5.62 -3.44
C TYR A 3 -13.99 -4.09 -3.47
N TRP A 4 -15.06 -3.58 -4.06
CA TRP A 4 -15.46 -2.18 -4.04
C TRP A 4 -16.89 -2.04 -3.49
N PRO A 5 -17.06 -1.15 -2.51
CA PRO A 5 -16.08 -0.30 -1.80
C PRO A 5 -15.06 -1.13 -1.01
N GLY A 6 -13.77 -0.72 -1.02
CA GLY A 6 -12.76 -1.47 -0.28
C GLY A 6 -11.30 -1.07 -0.59
N PRO A 7 -10.33 -1.84 -0.06
CA PRO A 7 -8.91 -1.53 -0.14
C PRO A 7 -8.28 -2.01 -1.46
N LEU A 8 -8.99 -1.83 -2.57
CA LEU A 8 -8.54 -2.15 -3.92
C LEU A 8 -8.45 -0.87 -4.75
N THR A 9 -7.31 -0.60 -5.34
CA THR A 9 -7.08 0.43 -6.35
C THR A 9 -6.94 -0.24 -7.71
N MET A 10 -7.71 0.20 -8.69
CA MET A 10 -7.62 -0.29 -10.06
C MET A 10 -7.13 0.81 -10.99
N ILE A 11 -6.25 0.44 -11.93
CA ILE A 11 -5.73 1.34 -12.95
C ILE A 11 -6.47 1.07 -14.25
N PHE A 12 -7.06 2.12 -14.81
CA PHE A 12 -7.82 2.12 -16.06
C PHE A 12 -7.18 3.04 -17.08
N PRO A 13 -7.43 2.86 -18.39
CA PRO A 13 -7.19 3.92 -19.37
C PRO A 13 -7.95 5.19 -18.95
N LYS A 14 -7.26 6.34 -18.97
CA LYS A 14 -7.93 7.60 -18.63
C LYS A 14 -8.83 8.09 -19.76
N SER A 15 -9.89 8.80 -19.43
CA SER A 15 -10.64 9.59 -20.40
C SER A 15 -10.01 10.98 -20.57
N ASP A 16 -10.40 11.71 -21.61
CA ASP A 16 -9.85 13.04 -21.94
C ASP A 16 -10.14 14.09 -20.86
N ILE A 17 -11.20 13.88 -20.06
CA ILE A 17 -11.54 14.79 -18.95
C ILE A 17 -10.56 14.70 -17.77
N VAL A 18 -9.76 13.61 -17.67
CA VAL A 18 -8.77 13.45 -16.60
C VAL A 18 -7.46 14.14 -17.02
N PRO A 19 -7.04 15.22 -16.35
CA PRO A 19 -5.84 15.95 -16.74
C PRO A 19 -4.56 15.15 -16.44
N TYR A 20 -3.55 15.31 -17.28
CA TYR A 20 -2.24 14.67 -17.10
C TYR A 20 -1.54 15.06 -15.79
N GLY A 21 -1.82 16.23 -15.24
CA GLY A 21 -1.36 16.65 -13.92
C GLY A 21 -1.79 15.69 -12.80
N THR A 22 -3.01 15.14 -12.91
CA THR A 22 -3.53 14.15 -11.95
C THR A 22 -2.88 12.78 -12.09
N THR A 23 -2.53 12.39 -13.32
CA THR A 23 -1.98 11.05 -13.63
C THR A 23 -0.45 11.00 -13.66
N GLY A 24 0.22 12.13 -13.37
CA GLY A 24 1.68 12.23 -13.48
C GLY A 24 2.18 12.05 -14.93
N GLY A 25 1.34 12.41 -15.93
CA GLY A 25 1.63 12.29 -17.36
C GLY A 25 1.45 10.89 -17.91
N LEU A 26 0.69 10.03 -17.25
CA LEU A 26 0.32 8.69 -17.75
C LEU A 26 -1.03 8.73 -18.47
N ASP A 27 -1.21 7.84 -19.46
CA ASP A 27 -2.48 7.62 -20.16
C ASP A 27 -3.46 6.73 -19.36
N THR A 28 -3.12 6.46 -18.10
CA THR A 28 -3.92 5.67 -17.17
C THR A 28 -4.23 6.47 -15.91
N VAL A 29 -5.30 6.10 -15.22
CA VAL A 29 -5.71 6.70 -13.94
C VAL A 29 -5.98 5.61 -12.91
N ALA A 30 -5.46 5.79 -11.70
CA ALA A 30 -5.70 4.91 -10.57
C ALA A 30 -6.95 5.37 -9.81
N ILE A 31 -7.92 4.48 -9.65
CA ILE A 31 -9.21 4.76 -9.00
C ILE A 31 -9.42 3.80 -7.84
N ARG A 32 -9.93 4.32 -6.73
CA ARG A 32 -10.36 3.54 -5.57
C ARG A 32 -11.70 4.07 -5.05
N MET A 33 -12.58 3.16 -4.62
CA MET A 33 -13.79 3.48 -3.89
C MET A 33 -13.59 3.07 -2.43
N PRO A 34 -13.39 4.00 -1.48
CA PRO A 34 -13.13 3.65 -0.08
C PRO A 34 -14.38 3.05 0.58
N SER A 35 -14.18 2.07 1.49
CA SER A 35 -15.24 1.50 2.33
C SER A 35 -15.54 2.32 3.58
N ASP A 36 -14.62 3.21 4.00
CA ASP A 36 -14.85 4.09 5.13
C ASP A 36 -16.06 4.99 4.89
N PRO A 37 -17.06 4.98 5.80
CA PRO A 37 -18.32 5.70 5.57
C PRO A 37 -18.16 7.23 5.55
N ILE A 38 -17.18 7.78 6.29
CA ILE A 38 -16.92 9.23 6.32
C ILE A 38 -16.31 9.66 5.00
N ALA A 39 -15.25 8.96 4.54
CA ALA A 39 -14.61 9.23 3.26
C ALA A 39 -15.59 9.06 2.09
N ASN A 40 -16.37 7.98 2.08
CA ASN A 40 -17.35 7.70 1.06
C ASN A 40 -18.45 8.80 1.01
N ARG A 41 -18.95 9.20 2.18
CA ARG A 41 -19.96 10.28 2.27
C ARG A 41 -19.39 11.61 1.82
N MET A 42 -18.16 11.94 2.18
CA MET A 42 -17.48 13.16 1.74
C MET A 42 -17.37 13.22 0.21
N ILE A 43 -16.93 12.13 -0.43
CA ILE A 43 -16.84 12.03 -1.90
C ILE A 43 -18.21 12.19 -2.54
N ALA A 44 -19.23 11.52 -2.00
CA ALA A 44 -20.60 11.62 -2.52
C ALA A 44 -21.17 13.04 -2.41
N LEU A 45 -20.92 13.75 -1.32
CA LEU A 45 -21.35 15.13 -1.12
C LEU A 45 -20.58 16.11 -2.01
N ALA A 46 -19.29 15.86 -2.26
CA ALA A 46 -18.49 16.68 -3.16
C ALA A 46 -18.98 16.58 -4.63
N GLY A 47 -19.58 15.45 -5.03
CA GLY A 47 -20.07 15.20 -6.38
C GLY A 47 -18.99 15.14 -7.45
N ILE A 48 -17.72 15.07 -7.05
CA ILE A 48 -16.54 15.02 -7.93
C ILE A 48 -15.53 14.00 -7.41
N PRO A 49 -14.67 13.43 -8.27
CA PRO A 49 -13.52 12.65 -7.84
C PRO A 49 -12.54 13.49 -7.02
N ILE A 50 -11.93 12.87 -6.01
CA ILE A 50 -10.96 13.54 -5.11
C ILE A 50 -9.61 12.88 -5.30
N ALA A 51 -8.57 13.67 -5.57
CA ALA A 51 -7.18 13.19 -5.54
C ALA A 51 -6.75 12.99 -4.08
N ALA A 52 -6.39 11.75 -3.72
CA ALA A 52 -6.13 11.37 -2.33
C ALA A 52 -4.78 10.66 -2.20
N PRO A 53 -3.70 11.39 -1.90
CA PRO A 53 -2.43 10.80 -1.46
C PRO A 53 -2.54 10.32 0.00
N SER A 54 -1.52 9.60 0.48
CA SER A 54 -1.39 9.31 1.91
C SER A 54 -1.12 10.60 2.70
N ALA A 55 -1.73 10.71 3.91
CA ALA A 55 -1.67 11.92 4.73
C ALA A 55 -0.43 11.96 5.64
N ASN A 56 0.76 11.72 5.08
CA ASN A 56 2.05 11.72 5.77
C ASN A 56 3.07 12.60 5.07
N THR A 57 4.11 12.98 5.77
CA THR A 57 5.30 13.55 5.15
C THR A 57 5.99 12.49 4.30
N SER A 58 6.42 12.86 3.09
CA SER A 58 7.06 11.94 2.13
C SER A 58 8.21 11.14 2.78
N GLY A 59 8.23 9.83 2.53
CA GLY A 59 9.22 8.90 3.09
C GLY A 59 8.88 8.34 4.47
N ARG A 60 7.84 8.86 5.15
CA ARG A 60 7.35 8.31 6.42
C ARG A 60 6.29 7.23 6.17
N PRO A 61 6.06 6.32 7.15
CA PRO A 61 4.95 5.38 7.09
C PRO A 61 3.59 6.09 6.94
N SER A 62 2.64 5.45 6.27
CA SER A 62 1.27 5.94 6.18
C SER A 62 0.62 6.02 7.57
N PRO A 63 -0.13 7.09 7.89
CA PRO A 63 -0.78 7.25 9.16
C PRO A 63 -1.92 6.24 9.34
N THR A 64 -2.11 5.78 10.59
CA THR A 64 -3.19 4.84 10.96
C THR A 64 -4.17 5.45 11.97
N THR A 65 -3.90 6.66 12.44
CA THR A 65 -4.75 7.44 13.35
C THR A 65 -4.72 8.91 12.98
N ALA A 66 -5.70 9.69 13.43
CA ALA A 66 -5.72 11.14 13.26
C ALA A 66 -4.51 11.83 13.92
N GLU A 67 -4.04 11.29 15.04
CA GLU A 67 -2.84 11.82 15.75
C GLU A 67 -1.59 11.72 14.86
N HIS A 68 -1.39 10.62 14.14
CA HIS A 68 -0.28 10.48 13.19
C HIS A 68 -0.39 11.52 12.06
N VAL A 69 -1.60 11.78 11.55
CA VAL A 69 -1.84 12.84 10.55
C VAL A 69 -1.51 14.20 11.14
N TYR A 70 -1.96 14.48 12.36
CA TYR A 70 -1.70 15.74 13.04
C TYR A 70 -0.19 15.99 13.21
N GLN A 71 0.57 14.97 13.65
CA GLN A 71 2.03 15.10 13.81
C GLN A 71 2.74 15.43 12.50
N ASP A 72 2.26 14.93 11.37
CA ASP A 72 2.90 15.14 10.07
C ASP A 72 2.41 16.41 9.35
N MET A 73 1.14 16.77 9.54
CA MET A 73 0.44 17.77 8.74
C MET A 73 0.02 19.04 9.50
N ASN A 74 0.25 19.12 10.82
CA ASN A 74 -0.08 20.31 11.60
C ASN A 74 0.55 21.58 11.00
N GLY A 75 -0.26 22.61 10.80
CA GLY A 75 0.13 23.86 10.18
C GLY A 75 0.31 23.82 8.64
N LYS A 76 0.03 22.69 7.99
CA LYS A 76 0.13 22.50 6.54
C LYS A 76 -1.23 22.27 5.87
N ILE A 77 -2.23 21.87 6.63
CA ILE A 77 -3.62 21.64 6.17
C ILE A 77 -4.59 22.29 7.15
N GLU A 78 -5.78 22.62 6.66
CA GLU A 78 -6.79 23.37 7.40
C GLU A 78 -7.61 22.51 8.35
N MET A 79 -7.79 21.21 8.01
CA MET A 79 -8.72 20.34 8.73
C MET A 79 -8.30 18.88 8.66
N ILE A 80 -8.57 18.15 9.74
CA ILE A 80 -8.50 16.69 9.81
C ILE A 80 -9.88 16.18 10.22
N LEU A 81 -10.45 15.27 9.43
CA LEU A 81 -11.64 14.53 9.80
C LEU A 81 -11.19 13.20 10.45
N ASP A 82 -11.44 13.09 11.74
CA ASP A 82 -11.07 11.89 12.50
C ASP A 82 -12.18 10.83 12.38
N GLY A 83 -11.91 9.78 11.62
CA GLY A 83 -12.76 8.59 11.49
C GLY A 83 -12.40 7.45 12.44
N GLY A 84 -11.48 7.68 13.39
CA GLY A 84 -10.93 6.64 14.26
C GLY A 84 -9.69 5.97 13.66
N ALA A 85 -9.23 4.92 14.32
CA ALA A 85 -8.10 4.13 13.83
C ALA A 85 -8.49 3.32 12.59
N VAL A 86 -7.55 3.19 11.63
CA VAL A 86 -7.81 2.41 10.42
C VAL A 86 -7.95 0.91 10.74
N GLY A 87 -8.92 0.24 10.11
CA GLY A 87 -9.10 -1.20 10.24
C GLY A 87 -8.05 -2.02 9.47
N ILE A 88 -7.49 -1.45 8.41
CA ILE A 88 -6.46 -2.07 7.56
C ILE A 88 -5.27 -1.12 7.53
N GLY A 89 -4.18 -1.52 8.19
CA GLY A 89 -2.97 -0.70 8.37
C GLY A 89 -1.96 -0.79 7.23
N VAL A 90 -2.31 -1.43 6.12
CA VAL A 90 -1.47 -1.53 4.91
C VAL A 90 -2.11 -0.79 3.75
N GLU A 91 -1.29 -0.37 2.80
CA GLU A 91 -1.76 0.30 1.58
C GLU A 91 -2.67 -0.60 0.77
N SER A 92 -3.56 0.02 -0.03
CA SER A 92 -4.47 -0.71 -0.92
C SER A 92 -3.71 -1.57 -1.93
N THR A 93 -4.24 -2.74 -2.22
CA THR A 93 -3.81 -3.54 -3.36
C THR A 93 -4.00 -2.74 -4.64
N ILE A 94 -3.02 -2.73 -5.54
CA ILE A 94 -3.10 -2.04 -6.83
C ILE A 94 -3.06 -3.06 -7.96
N VAL A 95 -4.08 -3.02 -8.82
CA VAL A 95 -4.18 -3.87 -10.02
C VAL A 95 -4.33 -3.01 -11.26
N ASP A 96 -3.47 -3.22 -12.24
CA ASP A 96 -3.61 -2.63 -13.57
C ASP A 96 -4.56 -3.50 -14.40
N VAL A 97 -5.68 -2.94 -14.79
CA VAL A 97 -6.70 -3.58 -15.64
C VAL A 97 -6.78 -2.92 -17.03
N SER A 98 -5.81 -2.09 -17.38
CA SER A 98 -5.74 -1.42 -18.68
C SER A 98 -5.31 -2.36 -19.82
N GLY A 99 -4.70 -3.51 -19.48
CA GLY A 99 -4.27 -4.54 -20.42
C GLY A 99 -5.26 -5.72 -20.53
N PRO A 100 -4.97 -6.69 -21.40
CA PRO A 100 -5.84 -7.85 -21.61
C PRO A 100 -5.87 -8.81 -20.41
N VAL A 101 -4.82 -8.85 -19.60
CA VAL A 101 -4.73 -9.65 -18.37
C VAL A 101 -4.45 -8.69 -17.21
N PRO A 102 -5.25 -8.74 -16.13
CA PRO A 102 -5.00 -7.93 -14.93
C PRO A 102 -3.61 -8.22 -14.35
N MET A 103 -2.90 -7.16 -13.93
CA MET A 103 -1.55 -7.26 -13.38
C MET A 103 -1.50 -6.64 -11.98
N LEU A 104 -1.06 -7.41 -10.98
CA LEU A 104 -0.82 -6.92 -9.62
C LEU A 104 0.44 -6.05 -9.61
N LEU A 105 0.29 -4.76 -9.24
CA LEU A 105 1.40 -3.80 -9.15
C LEU A 105 1.84 -3.54 -7.71
N ARG A 106 0.96 -3.72 -6.74
CA ARG A 106 1.27 -3.60 -5.32
C ARG A 106 0.41 -4.56 -4.50
N PRO A 107 1.01 -5.45 -3.70
CA PRO A 107 0.26 -6.28 -2.78
C PRO A 107 -0.34 -5.44 -1.64
N GLY A 108 -1.47 -5.90 -1.09
CA GLY A 108 -2.17 -5.28 0.03
C GLY A 108 -3.15 -6.29 0.64
N ALA A 109 -4.20 -5.79 1.32
CA ALA A 109 -5.17 -6.64 2.00
C ALA A 109 -6.00 -7.54 1.06
N ILE A 110 -6.17 -7.14 -0.21
CA ILE A 110 -6.74 -8.02 -1.24
C ILE A 110 -5.59 -8.82 -1.85
N THR A 111 -5.54 -10.10 -1.56
CA THR A 111 -4.43 -10.98 -1.98
C THR A 111 -4.56 -11.40 -3.45
N ILE A 112 -3.47 -11.92 -4.02
CA ILE A 112 -3.48 -12.40 -5.39
C ILE A 112 -4.40 -13.61 -5.56
N GLU A 113 -4.52 -14.47 -4.54
CA GLU A 113 -5.42 -15.60 -4.52
C GLU A 113 -6.88 -15.15 -4.62
N MET A 114 -7.28 -14.18 -3.80
CA MET A 114 -8.61 -13.56 -3.83
C MET A 114 -8.92 -12.95 -5.20
N LEU A 115 -7.95 -12.29 -5.82
CA LEU A 115 -8.10 -11.74 -7.17
C LEU A 115 -8.30 -12.87 -8.21
N ARG A 116 -7.48 -13.92 -8.13
CA ARG A 116 -7.56 -15.08 -9.05
C ARG A 116 -8.87 -15.84 -8.91
N GLU A 117 -9.39 -15.97 -7.69
CA GLU A 117 -10.72 -16.56 -7.45
C GLU A 117 -11.84 -15.75 -8.14
N THR A 118 -11.67 -14.44 -8.24
CA THR A 118 -12.70 -13.54 -8.81
C THR A 118 -12.61 -13.43 -10.34
N VAL A 119 -11.39 -13.30 -10.89
CA VAL A 119 -11.20 -12.98 -12.32
C VAL A 119 -10.38 -14.02 -13.09
N GLY A 120 -9.95 -15.09 -12.43
CA GLY A 120 -9.16 -16.18 -13.01
C GLY A 120 -7.67 -15.83 -13.09
N GLN A 121 -7.19 -15.38 -14.23
CA GLN A 121 -5.78 -15.09 -14.42
C GLN A 121 -5.42 -13.69 -13.92
N VAL A 122 -4.38 -13.60 -13.10
CA VAL A 122 -3.75 -12.33 -12.65
C VAL A 122 -2.24 -12.51 -12.68
N GLU A 123 -1.55 -11.64 -13.38
CA GLU A 123 -0.09 -11.58 -13.44
C GLU A 123 0.48 -10.74 -12.28
N ILE A 124 1.76 -10.92 -11.99
CA ILE A 124 2.50 -10.12 -10.98
C ILE A 124 3.53 -9.28 -11.71
N ASP A 125 3.54 -7.96 -11.45
CA ASP A 125 4.56 -7.09 -12.01
C ASP A 125 5.96 -7.51 -11.51
N PRO A 126 6.94 -7.72 -12.40
CA PRO A 126 8.29 -8.09 -12.00
C PRO A 126 8.95 -7.12 -11.00
N ALA A 127 8.53 -5.87 -10.97
CA ALA A 127 9.02 -4.87 -10.01
C ALA A 127 8.65 -5.17 -8.54
N ILE A 128 7.68 -6.06 -8.29
CA ILE A 128 7.36 -6.54 -6.93
C ILE A 128 8.43 -7.50 -6.43
N GLN A 129 9.06 -8.26 -7.33
CA GLN A 129 10.01 -9.33 -6.99
C GLN A 129 11.47 -8.86 -6.94
N GLY A 130 11.75 -7.62 -7.33
CA GLY A 130 13.12 -7.12 -7.37
C GLY A 130 13.23 -5.61 -7.65
N PRO A 131 14.44 -5.05 -7.60
CA PRO A 131 14.65 -3.64 -7.86
C PRO A 131 14.27 -3.29 -9.30
N MET A 132 13.47 -2.25 -9.46
CA MET A 132 13.05 -1.74 -10.76
C MET A 132 14.26 -1.20 -11.55
N ALA A 133 14.36 -1.53 -12.83
CA ALA A 133 15.41 -0.99 -13.70
C ALA A 133 15.32 0.56 -13.75
N ALA A 134 16.48 1.22 -13.78
CA ALA A 134 16.59 2.67 -13.64
C ALA A 134 15.79 3.49 -14.68
N ASN A 135 15.45 2.90 -15.81
CA ASN A 135 14.77 3.56 -16.93
C ASN A 135 13.26 3.25 -17.01
N VAL A 136 12.69 2.53 -16.06
CA VAL A 136 11.26 2.19 -16.07
C VAL A 136 10.47 3.27 -15.34
N LYS A 137 9.45 3.84 -16.02
CA LYS A 137 8.54 4.80 -15.42
C LYS A 137 7.58 4.06 -14.49
N PRO A 138 7.47 4.44 -13.20
CA PRO A 138 6.59 3.75 -12.27
C PRO A 138 5.12 3.93 -12.68
N LYS A 139 4.37 2.84 -12.69
CA LYS A 139 2.95 2.83 -13.04
C LYS A 139 2.05 3.17 -11.83
N ALA A 140 2.58 3.08 -10.62
CA ALA A 140 1.83 3.32 -9.39
C ALA A 140 2.71 3.99 -8.30
N PRO A 141 2.09 4.69 -7.33
CA PRO A 141 2.79 5.21 -6.16
C PRO A 141 3.49 4.09 -5.38
N GLY A 142 4.68 4.38 -4.85
CA GLY A 142 5.44 3.42 -4.04
C GLY A 142 6.38 2.49 -4.82
N MET A 143 6.38 2.53 -6.17
CA MET A 143 7.22 1.62 -6.97
C MET A 143 8.66 2.13 -7.22
N LYS A 144 8.94 3.44 -7.08
CA LYS A 144 10.22 4.02 -7.54
C LYS A 144 11.27 4.22 -6.45
N TYR A 145 10.85 4.47 -5.22
CA TYR A 145 11.74 4.82 -4.11
C TYR A 145 11.45 3.95 -2.91
N ARG A 146 12.41 3.86 -1.98
CA ARG A 146 12.18 3.28 -0.66
C ARG A 146 11.16 4.15 0.09
N HIS A 147 9.88 3.76 0.00
CA HIS A 147 8.78 4.40 0.70
C HIS A 147 8.49 3.67 2.01
N TYR A 148 7.87 4.39 2.96
CA TYR A 148 7.33 3.81 4.20
C TYR A 148 8.37 3.11 5.07
N ALA A 149 9.65 3.40 4.88
CA ALA A 149 10.71 2.78 5.63
C ALA A 149 10.83 3.40 7.03
N PRO A 150 10.73 2.61 8.11
CA PRO A 150 11.03 3.09 9.45
C PRO A 150 12.51 3.52 9.53
N LYS A 151 12.84 4.38 10.51
CA LYS A 151 14.24 4.76 10.79
C LYS A 151 15.03 3.60 11.39
N ALA A 152 14.34 2.72 12.11
CA ALA A 152 14.93 1.53 12.70
C ALA A 152 15.24 0.48 11.62
N GLU A 153 16.28 -0.30 11.85
CA GLU A 153 16.57 -1.48 11.04
C GLU A 153 15.49 -2.54 11.26
N LEU A 154 14.93 -3.06 10.17
CA LEU A 154 14.02 -4.20 10.19
C LEU A 154 14.79 -5.46 9.85
N VAL A 155 14.73 -6.45 10.72
CA VAL A 155 15.27 -7.80 10.47
C VAL A 155 14.12 -8.75 10.29
N LEU A 156 14.06 -9.41 9.14
CA LEU A 156 13.12 -10.48 8.86
C LEU A 156 13.76 -11.81 9.22
N VAL A 157 13.14 -12.54 10.13
CA VAL A 157 13.56 -13.90 10.51
C VAL A 157 12.58 -14.87 9.89
N GLU A 158 13.07 -15.70 8.96
CA GLU A 158 12.26 -16.67 8.24
C GLU A 158 12.76 -18.10 8.50
N GLU A 159 11.86 -19.05 8.53
CA GLU A 159 12.24 -20.45 8.52
C GLU A 159 12.82 -20.83 7.16
N LYS A 160 13.99 -21.47 7.16
CA LYS A 160 14.72 -21.84 5.93
C LYS A 160 14.07 -23.00 5.13
N ASN A 161 12.99 -23.58 5.61
CA ASN A 161 12.30 -24.67 4.93
C ASN A 161 10.92 -24.24 4.42
N PRO A 162 10.77 -23.91 3.13
CA PRO A 162 9.53 -23.40 2.56
C PRO A 162 8.42 -24.47 2.42
N GLU A 163 8.67 -25.73 2.74
CA GLU A 163 7.71 -26.82 2.58
C GLU A 163 6.79 -27.01 3.80
N THR A 164 7.18 -26.50 4.96
CA THR A 164 6.37 -26.58 6.17
C THR A 164 5.52 -25.32 6.30
N LYS A 165 4.27 -25.39 5.86
CA LYS A 165 3.24 -24.35 6.09
C LYS A 165 2.80 -24.27 7.56
N GLU A 166 3.56 -24.76 8.51
CA GLU A 166 3.23 -24.73 9.92
C GLU A 166 3.80 -23.50 10.61
N VAL A 167 2.94 -22.93 11.42
CA VAL A 167 3.06 -21.88 12.44
C VAL A 167 4.46 -21.79 13.03
N ILE A 168 4.98 -20.55 13.10
CA ILE A 168 6.17 -20.07 13.84
C ILE A 168 6.86 -21.19 14.62
N SER A 169 7.94 -21.76 14.06
CA SER A 169 8.67 -22.83 14.72
C SER A 169 9.41 -22.30 15.94
N ASP A 170 9.64 -23.15 16.92
CA ASP A 170 10.45 -22.82 18.10
C ASP A 170 11.81 -22.25 17.73
N ARG A 171 12.38 -22.68 16.60
CA ARG A 171 13.64 -22.16 16.06
C ARG A 171 13.58 -20.70 15.65
N VAL A 172 12.48 -20.24 15.03
CA VAL A 172 12.29 -18.83 14.68
C VAL A 172 12.20 -17.98 15.94
N ILE A 173 11.49 -18.49 16.97
CA ILE A 173 11.40 -17.82 18.27
C ILE A 173 12.76 -17.73 18.94
N GLU A 174 13.54 -18.81 18.95
CA GLU A 174 14.90 -18.82 19.49
C GLU A 174 15.81 -17.85 18.76
N GLU A 175 15.78 -17.81 17.43
CA GLU A 175 16.59 -16.88 16.63
C GLU A 175 16.19 -15.42 16.88
N ILE A 176 14.91 -15.10 16.99
CA ILE A 176 14.42 -13.76 17.36
C ILE A 176 14.96 -13.37 18.74
N ASN A 177 14.88 -14.27 19.71
CA ASN A 177 15.36 -14.01 21.08
C ASN A 177 16.89 -13.80 21.13
N LEU A 178 17.65 -14.58 20.37
CA LEU A 178 19.11 -14.43 20.28
C LEU A 178 19.51 -13.11 19.63
N LEU A 179 18.83 -12.73 18.53
CA LEU A 179 19.06 -11.46 17.85
C LEU A 179 18.70 -10.26 18.74
N ALA A 180 17.54 -10.31 19.41
CA ALA A 180 17.11 -9.27 20.32
C ALA A 180 18.10 -9.07 21.48
N LYS A 181 18.55 -10.17 22.10
CA LYS A 181 19.54 -10.14 23.17
C LYS A 181 20.87 -9.56 22.70
N SER A 182 21.38 -10.03 21.55
CA SER A 182 22.64 -9.54 20.98
C SER A 182 22.60 -8.03 20.71
N ARG A 183 21.47 -7.50 20.23
CA ARG A 183 21.29 -6.08 19.95
C ARG A 183 21.19 -5.24 21.23
N LEU A 184 20.49 -5.74 22.25
CA LEU A 184 20.43 -5.11 23.57
C LEU A 184 21.83 -5.02 24.21
N ASP A 185 22.63 -6.09 24.12
CA ASP A 185 24.00 -6.14 24.64
C ASP A 185 24.94 -5.15 23.90
N GLN A 186 24.60 -4.80 22.65
CA GLN A 186 25.29 -3.76 21.86
C GLN A 186 24.75 -2.33 22.10
N GLY A 187 23.80 -2.17 23.04
CA GLY A 187 23.20 -0.86 23.38
C GLY A 187 22.20 -0.34 22.34
N GLN A 188 21.74 -1.17 21.42
CA GLN A 188 20.68 -0.85 20.46
C GLN A 188 19.32 -1.02 21.16
N LYS A 189 18.43 -0.03 20.99
CA LYS A 189 17.07 -0.02 21.56
C LYS A 189 16.04 -0.36 20.50
#